data_b1a5d317153424f38e71ff9fdb693f26
#
_entry.id   b1a5d317153424f38e71ff9fdb693f26
#
_cell.length_a   1.000
_cell.length_b   1.000
_cell.length_c   1.000
_cell.angle_alpha   90.00
_cell.angle_beta   90.00
_cell.angle_gamma   90.00
#
_symmetry.space_group_name_H-M   'P 1'
#
loop_
_entity.id
_entity.type
_entity.pdbx_description
1 polymer ?
#
loop_
_entity_poly.entity_id
_entity_poly.type
_entity_poly.pdbx_seq_one_letter_code
_entity_poly.pdbx_strand_id
1 'polypeptide(L)'
;MTPLATEFTFRGSIFRQLKRTGKVALYSRGEDDKIDGYEVIRIKDVPESVWPGGKVTPAHEGYPNDGEFGVRGWYFMQSQIDEAEARFRRETRGGKDE
;
A
#
# COMPACT_ATOMS: atom_id res chain seq x y z
N MET A 1 -5.89 -11.12 -12.15
CA MET A 1 -4.97 -10.69 -11.07
C MET A 1 -5.77 -10.32 -9.83
N THR A 2 -5.35 -10.79 -8.68
CA THR A 2 -6.05 -10.49 -7.43
C THR A 2 -5.68 -9.07 -6.98
N PRO A 3 -6.67 -8.20 -6.74
CA PRO A 3 -6.37 -6.84 -6.28
C PRO A 3 -5.86 -6.83 -4.84
N LEU A 4 -5.13 -5.77 -4.51
CA LEU A 4 -4.64 -5.60 -3.15
C LEU A 4 -5.81 -5.47 -2.17
N ALA A 5 -5.70 -6.13 -1.03
CA ALA A 5 -6.77 -6.11 -0.03
C ALA A 5 -7.01 -4.68 0.48
N THR A 6 -8.28 -4.32 0.64
CA THR A 6 -8.65 -3.00 1.17
C THR A 6 -8.54 -2.95 2.69
N GLU A 7 -8.47 -4.11 3.33
CA GLU A 7 -8.24 -4.19 4.77
C GLU A 7 -7.45 -5.45 5.07
N PHE A 8 -6.43 -5.32 5.90
CA PHE A 8 -5.62 -6.47 6.32
C PHE A 8 -4.91 -6.14 7.63
N THR A 9 -4.46 -7.21 8.32
CA THR A 9 -3.71 -7.08 9.55
C THR A 9 -2.27 -7.50 9.30
N PHE A 10 -1.33 -6.69 9.73
CA PHE A 10 0.08 -6.98 9.58
C PHE A 10 0.82 -6.49 10.82
N ARG A 11 1.56 -7.40 11.46
CA ARG A 11 2.33 -7.11 12.68
C ARG A 11 1.48 -6.43 13.76
N GLY A 12 0.25 -6.90 13.92
CA GLY A 12 -0.65 -6.43 14.97
C GLY A 12 -1.38 -5.14 14.66
N SER A 13 -1.15 -4.55 13.51
CA SER A 13 -1.85 -3.32 13.09
C SER A 13 -2.85 -3.63 12.00
N ILE A 14 -3.97 -2.92 12.02
CA ILE A 14 -4.98 -3.03 10.97
C ILE A 14 -4.71 -1.94 9.94
N PHE A 15 -4.62 -2.35 8.68
CA PHE A 15 -4.41 -1.44 7.55
C PHE A 15 -5.71 -1.34 6.77
N ARG A 16 -6.19 -0.12 6.54
CA ARG A 16 -7.42 0.13 5.79
C ARG A 16 -7.16 1.11 4.68
N GLN A 17 -7.58 0.73 3.48
CA GLN A 17 -7.45 1.59 2.32
C GLN A 17 -8.48 2.73 2.42
N LEU A 18 -7.97 3.96 2.45
CA LEU A 18 -8.81 5.15 2.48
C LEU A 18 -9.10 5.67 1.09
N LYS A 19 -8.10 5.60 0.21
CA LYS A 19 -8.20 6.07 -1.16
C LYS A 19 -7.32 5.22 -2.06
N ARG A 20 -7.72 5.12 -3.31
CA ARG A 20 -6.87 4.49 -4.32
C ARG A 20 -7.14 5.13 -5.68
N THR A 21 -6.08 5.43 -6.42
CA THR A 21 -6.15 5.88 -7.80
C THR A 21 -5.08 5.13 -8.59
N GLY A 22 -5.52 4.29 -9.52
CA GLY A 22 -4.58 3.46 -10.27
C GLY A 22 -3.77 2.55 -9.35
N LYS A 23 -2.46 2.70 -9.36
CA LYS A 23 -1.55 1.92 -8.52
C LYS A 23 -1.05 2.67 -7.30
N VAL A 24 -1.67 3.78 -6.96
CA VAL A 24 -1.32 4.55 -5.76
C VAL A 24 -2.47 4.44 -4.76
N ALA A 25 -2.15 4.16 -3.51
CA ALA A 25 -3.16 4.03 -2.46
C ALA A 25 -2.71 4.70 -1.17
N LEU A 26 -3.68 5.13 -0.40
CA LEU A 26 -3.47 5.69 0.93
C LEU A 26 -4.16 4.77 1.93
N TYR A 27 -3.38 4.25 2.88
CA TYR A 27 -3.89 3.38 3.94
C TYR A 27 -3.77 4.06 5.29
N SER A 28 -4.76 3.83 6.15
CA SER A 28 -4.61 4.12 7.57
C SER A 28 -4.01 2.90 8.25
N ARG A 29 -3.26 3.14 9.31
CA ARG A 29 -2.61 2.10 10.09
C ARG A 29 -3.01 2.26 11.55
N GLY A 30 -3.51 1.19 12.16
CA GLY A 30 -3.93 1.20 13.55
C GLY A 30 -5.33 0.65 13.71
N GLU A 31 -5.86 0.62 14.93
CA GLU A 31 -7.20 0.14 15.21
C GLU A 31 -8.24 1.22 14.92
N ASP A 32 -9.52 0.81 14.90
CA ASP A 32 -10.63 1.69 14.52
C ASP A 32 -10.63 3.06 15.18
N ASP A 33 -10.36 3.07 16.48
CA ASP A 33 -10.42 4.30 17.28
C ASP A 33 -9.03 4.83 17.64
N LYS A 34 -7.97 4.18 17.14
CA LYS A 34 -6.59 4.57 17.43
C LYS A 34 -5.72 4.43 16.20
N ILE A 35 -5.89 5.37 15.28
CA ILE A 35 -5.04 5.42 14.10
C ILE A 35 -3.65 5.88 14.52
N ASP A 36 -2.64 5.06 14.26
CA ASP A 36 -1.24 5.37 14.58
C ASP A 36 -0.58 6.22 13.51
N GLY A 37 -0.99 6.02 12.27
CA GLY A 37 -0.37 6.71 11.17
C GLY A 37 -1.01 6.35 9.84
N TYR A 38 -0.36 6.80 8.77
CA TYR A 38 -0.84 6.59 7.42
C TYR A 38 0.32 6.15 6.52
N GLU A 39 0.00 5.40 5.47
CA GLU A 39 0.99 4.99 4.49
C GLU A 39 0.47 5.25 3.09
N VAL A 40 1.28 5.95 2.31
CA VAL A 40 1.03 6.14 0.89
C VAL A 40 1.93 5.15 0.18
N ILE A 41 1.37 4.35 -0.71
CA ILE A 41 2.13 3.30 -1.37
C ILE A 41 1.89 3.29 -2.87
N ARG A 42 2.88 2.79 -3.59
CA ARG A 42 2.74 2.38 -4.98
C ARG A 42 2.56 0.87 -4.98
N ILE A 43 1.40 0.43 -5.43
CA ILE A 43 1.05 -0.99 -5.47
C ILE A 43 1.90 -1.65 -6.55
N LYS A 44 2.50 -2.79 -6.22
CA LYS A 44 3.29 -3.51 -7.21
C LYS A 44 2.52 -4.69 -7.76
N ASP A 45 2.82 -5.04 -9.01
CA ASP A 45 2.28 -6.22 -9.64
C ASP A 45 3.23 -7.37 -9.39
N VAL A 46 2.73 -8.41 -8.70
CA VAL A 46 3.52 -9.61 -8.42
C VAL A 46 3.09 -10.67 -9.43
N PRO A 47 4.00 -11.14 -10.27
CA PRO A 47 3.66 -12.11 -11.30
C PRO A 47 3.39 -13.48 -10.69
N GLU A 48 2.71 -14.32 -11.47
CA GLU A 48 2.50 -15.71 -11.08
C GLU A 48 3.84 -16.39 -10.87
N SER A 49 3.92 -17.20 -9.83
CA SER A 49 5.13 -17.94 -9.47
C SER A 49 4.83 -19.42 -9.32
N VAL A 50 5.75 -20.25 -9.79
CA VAL A 50 5.66 -21.70 -9.61
C VAL A 50 6.79 -22.12 -8.67
N TRP A 51 6.42 -22.71 -7.56
CA TRP A 51 7.38 -23.14 -6.53
C TRP A 51 7.83 -24.57 -6.75
N PRO A 52 8.98 -24.96 -6.19
CA PRO A 52 9.37 -26.37 -6.19
C PRO A 52 8.25 -27.25 -5.63
N GLY A 53 7.96 -28.36 -6.30
CA GLY A 53 6.84 -29.22 -5.91
C GLY A 53 5.55 -28.92 -6.64
N GLY A 54 5.55 -27.93 -7.53
CA GLY A 54 4.38 -27.64 -8.36
C GLY A 54 3.34 -26.69 -7.78
N LYS A 55 3.62 -26.13 -6.59
CA LYS A 55 2.70 -25.15 -6.02
C LYS A 55 2.75 -23.85 -6.83
N VAL A 56 1.58 -23.33 -7.17
CA VAL A 56 1.46 -22.10 -7.94
C VAL A 56 0.88 -20.98 -7.08
N THR A 57 1.54 -19.83 -7.11
CA THR A 57 1.01 -18.60 -6.53
C THR A 57 0.51 -17.74 -7.67
N PRO A 58 -0.79 -17.44 -7.75
CA PRO A 58 -1.33 -16.62 -8.85
C PRO A 58 -0.79 -15.21 -8.84
N ALA A 59 -0.82 -14.57 -10.00
CA ALA A 59 -0.47 -13.15 -10.10
C ALA A 59 -1.42 -12.33 -9.23
N HIS A 60 -0.85 -11.34 -8.53
CA HIS A 60 -1.64 -10.50 -7.61
C HIS A 60 -0.98 -9.16 -7.41
N GLU A 61 -1.74 -8.21 -6.86
CA GLU A 61 -1.19 -6.93 -6.45
C GLU A 61 -0.58 -7.08 -5.05
N GLY A 62 0.55 -6.42 -4.84
CA GLY A 62 1.27 -6.54 -3.59
C GLY A 62 1.55 -5.19 -2.93
N TYR A 63 1.62 -5.21 -1.61
CA TYR A 63 2.04 -4.07 -0.80
C TYR A 63 3.57 -4.01 -0.84
N PRO A 64 4.18 -2.81 -0.88
CA PRO A 64 5.64 -2.74 -0.85
C PRO A 64 6.18 -3.29 0.46
N ASN A 65 7.34 -3.92 0.42
CA ASN A 65 7.97 -4.44 1.62
C ASN A 65 8.79 -3.34 2.32
N ASP A 66 9.29 -3.63 3.51
CA ASP A 66 10.00 -2.64 4.33
C ASP A 66 11.19 -2.00 3.59
N GLY A 67 11.88 -2.79 2.79
CA GLY A 67 13.03 -2.28 2.05
C GLY A 67 12.68 -1.34 0.92
N GLU A 68 11.41 -1.26 0.55
CA GLU A 68 10.95 -0.39 -0.53
C GLU A 68 10.39 0.94 -0.03
N PHE A 69 10.32 1.16 1.28
CA PHE A 69 9.84 2.42 1.81
C PHE A 69 10.87 3.52 1.55
N GLY A 70 10.36 4.70 1.14
CA GLY A 70 11.17 5.77 0.61
C GLY A 70 11.22 5.78 -0.92
N VAL A 71 10.87 4.65 -1.55
CA VAL A 71 10.82 4.52 -3.01
C VAL A 71 9.41 4.20 -3.49
N ARG A 72 8.77 3.21 -2.87
CA ARG A 72 7.41 2.77 -3.25
C ARG A 72 6.41 2.92 -2.12
N GLY A 73 6.82 3.44 -0.97
CA GLY A 73 5.95 3.66 0.16
C GLY A 73 6.50 4.73 1.07
N TRP A 74 5.60 5.45 1.72
CA TRP A 74 5.96 6.52 2.63
C TRP A 74 5.05 6.46 3.84
N TYR A 75 5.66 6.52 5.03
CA TYR A 75 4.92 6.48 6.28
C TYR A 75 4.76 7.88 6.86
N PHE A 76 3.57 8.16 7.38
CA PHE A 76 3.26 9.45 8.01
C PHE A 76 2.65 9.19 9.37
N MET A 77 3.02 10.02 10.34
CA MET A 77 2.46 9.91 11.68
C MET A 77 0.99 10.36 11.68
N GLN A 78 0.27 10.00 12.73
CA GLN A 78 -1.15 10.31 12.85
C GLN A 78 -1.44 11.81 12.63
N SER A 79 -0.59 12.68 13.15
CA SER A 79 -0.77 14.13 13.02
C SER A 79 -0.43 14.65 11.62
N GLN A 80 0.08 13.81 10.74
CA GLN A 80 0.55 14.22 9.42
C GLN A 80 -0.40 13.79 8.31
N ILE A 81 -1.70 13.71 8.61
CA ILE A 81 -2.69 13.29 7.59
C ILE A 81 -2.65 14.20 6.35
N ASP A 82 -2.44 15.51 6.56
CA ASP A 82 -2.38 16.45 5.44
C ASP A 82 -1.18 16.17 4.53
N GLU A 83 -0.06 15.83 5.13
CA GLU A 83 1.14 15.47 4.37
C GLU A 83 0.96 14.14 3.64
N ALA A 84 0.27 13.18 4.28
CA ALA A 84 -0.02 11.92 3.64
C ALA A 84 -0.91 12.14 2.41
N GLU A 85 -1.95 12.95 2.54
CA GLU A 85 -2.83 13.25 1.41
C GLU A 85 -2.11 14.03 0.32
N ALA A 86 -1.22 14.94 0.69
CA ALA A 86 -0.42 15.68 -0.28
C ALA A 86 0.49 14.71 -1.06
N ARG A 87 1.12 13.77 -0.38
CA ARG A 87 1.95 12.76 -1.04
C ARG A 87 1.10 11.88 -1.95
N PHE A 88 -0.08 11.47 -1.50
CA PHE A 88 -0.99 10.68 -2.33
C PHE A 88 -1.31 11.41 -3.63
N ARG A 89 -1.67 12.68 -3.54
CA ARG A 89 -1.97 13.50 -4.73
C ARG A 89 -0.75 13.63 -5.64
N ARG A 90 0.42 13.84 -5.04
CA ARG A 90 1.66 13.98 -5.79
C ARG A 90 2.00 12.70 -6.55
N GLU A 91 1.86 11.55 -5.89
CA GLU A 91 2.18 10.27 -6.54
C GLU A 91 1.19 9.93 -7.64
N THR A 92 -0.09 10.22 -7.44
CA THR A 92 -1.08 9.98 -8.48
C THR A 92 -0.87 10.90 -9.68
N ARG A 93 -0.48 12.15 -9.43
CA ARG A 93 -0.21 13.11 -10.50
C ARG A 93 1.06 12.75 -11.26
N GLY A 94 2.12 12.41 -10.53
CA GLY A 94 3.37 12.00 -11.15
C GLY A 94 3.21 10.78 -12.03
N GLY A 95 2.40 9.83 -11.60
CA GLY A 95 2.11 8.65 -12.40
C GLY A 95 1.37 8.96 -13.69
N LYS A 96 0.63 10.04 -13.72
CA LYS A 96 -0.10 10.47 -14.90
C LYS A 96 0.78 11.13 -15.95
N ASP A 97 1.82 11.78 -15.50
CA ASP A 97 2.68 12.58 -16.37
C ASP A 97 3.69 11.73 -17.14
N GLU A 98 3.71 10.45 -16.87
CA GLU A 98 4.65 9.54 -17.51
C GLU A 98 4.08 8.83 -18.73
#